data_fb290acfd44d38ffdd0e6e9b0533326c
#
_entry.id   fb290acfd44d38ffdd0e6e9b0533326c
#
_cell.length_a   1.000
_cell.length_b   1.000
_cell.length_c   1.000
_cell.angle_alpha   90.00
_cell.angle_beta   90.00
_cell.angle_gamma   90.00
#
_symmetry.space_group_name_H-M   'P 1'
#
loop_
_entity.id
_entity.type
_entity.pdbx_description
1 polymer ?
#
loop_
_entity_poly.entity_id
_entity_poly.type
_entity_poly.pdbx_seq_one_letter_code
_entity_poly.pdbx_strand_id
1 'polypeptide(L)'
;IGYISNTKELLPDSWETWWKDPETRLIHFIGKDNIVFHCIVFPAMLKAEGSYILPDNVPSNEFLNLEGDKISTSRNWAVWLHEYLQDFPGKQDVLRYVLTANAPETKDNDFTWKDFQARNNNELVAVYGNFVNRALVLTHKYFDGKVPVCGELTDYDKETLKEFADVKAEVEKLLDVFKFRDAQKEAMNLARIGNKYLADTEPWKLAKTDMDRVATILNIALQ
;
A
#
# COMPACT_ATOMS: atom_id res chain seq x y z
N ILE A 1 12.96 -19.40 -19.13
CA ILE A 1 12.98 -20.84 -18.82
C ILE A 1 12.96 -21.04 -17.30
N GLY A 2 13.83 -20.38 -16.53
CA GLY A 2 13.93 -20.55 -15.08
C GLY A 2 12.59 -20.39 -14.32
N TYR A 3 11.75 -19.45 -14.70
CA TYR A 3 10.43 -19.27 -14.06
C TYR A 3 9.56 -20.51 -14.16
N ILE A 4 9.44 -21.09 -15.35
CA ILE A 4 8.62 -22.28 -15.60
C ILE A 4 9.17 -23.47 -14.83
N SER A 5 10.50 -23.67 -14.87
CA SER A 5 11.17 -24.77 -14.15
C SER A 5 10.96 -24.66 -12.64
N ASN A 6 11.10 -23.46 -12.08
CA ASN A 6 10.90 -23.22 -10.65
C ASN A 6 9.44 -23.44 -10.25
N THR A 7 8.48 -22.99 -11.07
CA THR A 7 7.06 -23.25 -10.80
C THR A 7 6.76 -24.74 -10.81
N LYS A 8 7.33 -25.50 -11.77
CA LYS A 8 7.16 -26.95 -11.83
C LYS A 8 7.77 -27.67 -10.64
N GLU A 9 8.91 -27.21 -10.14
CA GLU A 9 9.53 -27.77 -8.94
C GLU A 9 8.70 -27.53 -7.68
N LEU A 10 8.17 -26.31 -7.53
CA LEU A 10 7.36 -25.93 -6.37
C LEU A 10 5.93 -26.48 -6.41
N LEU A 11 5.35 -26.62 -7.59
CA LEU A 11 3.95 -27.02 -7.82
C LEU A 11 3.85 -28.12 -8.89
N PRO A 12 4.43 -29.32 -8.65
CA PRO A 12 4.57 -30.36 -9.68
C PRO A 12 3.26 -30.80 -10.31
N ASP A 13 2.17 -30.81 -9.53
CA ASP A 13 0.86 -31.29 -9.98
C ASP A 13 -0.02 -30.22 -10.64
N SER A 14 0.34 -28.92 -10.52
CA SER A 14 -0.51 -27.81 -10.99
C SER A 14 0.24 -26.73 -11.79
N TRP A 15 1.53 -26.89 -12.05
CA TRP A 15 2.33 -25.85 -12.73
C TRP A 15 1.79 -25.46 -14.11
N GLU A 16 1.16 -26.40 -14.84
CA GLU A 16 0.59 -26.14 -16.17
C GLU A 16 -0.57 -25.14 -16.12
N THR A 17 -1.40 -25.19 -15.08
CA THR A 17 -2.47 -24.20 -14.86
C THR A 17 -1.89 -22.77 -14.82
N TRP A 18 -0.73 -22.59 -14.20
CA TRP A 18 -0.09 -21.28 -14.08
C TRP A 18 0.56 -20.77 -15.36
N TRP A 19 0.89 -21.66 -16.29
CA TRP A 19 1.67 -21.32 -17.47
C TRP A 19 0.99 -21.60 -18.81
N LYS A 20 -0.09 -22.38 -18.81
CA LYS A 20 -0.76 -22.82 -20.04
C LYS A 20 -2.27 -22.54 -20.07
N ASP A 21 -2.90 -22.31 -18.92
CA ASP A 21 -4.33 -22.03 -18.86
C ASP A 21 -4.59 -20.58 -19.37
N PRO A 22 -5.40 -20.37 -20.42
CA PRO A 22 -5.69 -19.06 -20.98
C PRO A 22 -6.42 -18.12 -20.01
N GLU A 23 -7.07 -18.63 -18.95
CA GLU A 23 -7.71 -17.81 -17.92
C GLU A 23 -6.70 -17.29 -16.87
N THR A 24 -5.47 -17.80 -16.86
CA THR A 24 -4.42 -17.34 -15.96
C THR A 24 -3.81 -16.01 -16.46
N ARG A 25 -3.72 -15.03 -15.58
CA ARG A 25 -3.02 -13.77 -15.86
C ARG A 25 -1.56 -13.86 -15.46
N LEU A 26 -0.66 -13.65 -16.41
CA LEU A 26 0.79 -13.63 -16.19
C LEU A 26 1.30 -12.19 -16.13
N ILE A 27 1.80 -11.79 -14.97
CA ILE A 27 2.32 -10.43 -14.72
C ILE A 27 3.80 -10.52 -14.31
N HIS A 28 4.67 -9.74 -14.97
CA HIS A 28 6.08 -9.65 -14.63
C HIS A 28 6.43 -8.29 -14.04
N PHE A 29 6.82 -8.24 -12.77
CA PHE A 29 7.40 -7.06 -12.15
C PHE A 29 8.91 -7.08 -12.32
N ILE A 30 9.47 -6.09 -13.00
CA ILE A 30 10.88 -6.04 -13.38
C ILE A 30 11.50 -4.64 -13.18
N GLY A 31 12.83 -4.56 -13.22
CA GLY A 31 13.52 -3.30 -13.46
C GLY A 31 13.66 -3.02 -14.97
N LYS A 32 13.81 -1.75 -15.35
CA LYS A 32 13.90 -1.30 -16.75
C LYS A 32 14.99 -1.98 -17.57
N ASP A 33 16.06 -2.42 -16.94
CA ASP A 33 17.16 -3.15 -17.55
C ASP A 33 16.76 -4.52 -18.11
N ASN A 34 15.60 -5.06 -17.69
CA ASN A 34 15.07 -6.34 -18.12
C ASN A 34 13.91 -6.24 -19.14
N ILE A 35 13.57 -5.03 -19.62
CA ILE A 35 12.45 -4.82 -20.55
C ILE A 35 12.61 -5.66 -21.82
N VAL A 36 13.79 -5.63 -22.46
CA VAL A 36 14.03 -6.38 -23.71
C VAL A 36 13.79 -7.89 -23.52
N PHE A 37 14.25 -8.44 -22.39
CA PHE A 37 14.10 -9.86 -22.12
C PHE A 37 12.67 -10.26 -21.81
N HIS A 38 11.91 -9.46 -21.09
CA HIS A 38 10.53 -9.80 -20.66
C HIS A 38 9.44 -9.34 -21.62
N CYS A 39 9.70 -8.32 -22.44
CA CYS A 39 8.73 -7.82 -23.41
C CYS A 39 8.96 -8.33 -24.85
N ILE A 40 10.18 -8.81 -25.18
CA ILE A 40 10.51 -9.24 -26.54
C ILE A 40 10.99 -10.70 -26.54
N VAL A 41 12.13 -10.99 -25.90
CA VAL A 41 12.79 -12.30 -26.03
C VAL A 41 11.93 -13.41 -25.42
N PHE A 42 11.50 -13.28 -24.18
CA PHE A 42 10.75 -14.33 -23.49
C PHE A 42 9.37 -14.56 -24.12
N PRO A 43 8.56 -13.53 -24.42
CA PRO A 43 7.30 -13.73 -25.15
C PRO A 43 7.49 -14.35 -26.55
N ALA A 44 8.54 -14.01 -27.27
CA ALA A 44 8.84 -14.62 -28.56
C ALA A 44 9.14 -16.12 -28.43
N MET A 45 9.89 -16.51 -27.39
CA MET A 45 10.16 -17.93 -27.09
C MET A 45 8.88 -18.69 -26.72
N LEU A 46 8.03 -18.13 -25.85
CA LEU A 46 6.76 -18.74 -25.45
C LEU A 46 5.82 -18.91 -26.66
N LYS A 47 5.74 -17.87 -27.50
CA LYS A 47 4.93 -17.90 -28.72
C LYS A 47 5.44 -18.90 -29.76
N ALA A 48 6.76 -19.03 -29.91
CA ALA A 48 7.36 -19.99 -30.84
C ALA A 48 7.14 -21.44 -30.39
N GLU A 49 7.14 -21.69 -29.09
CA GLU A 49 6.81 -23.01 -28.54
C GLU A 49 5.31 -23.32 -28.67
N GLY A 50 4.44 -22.36 -28.41
CA GLY A 50 3.02 -22.36 -28.79
C GLY A 50 2.05 -22.91 -27.73
N SER A 51 2.50 -23.55 -26.64
CA SER A 51 1.62 -24.10 -25.61
C SER A 51 1.50 -23.20 -24.36
N TYR A 52 2.33 -22.16 -24.24
CA TYR A 52 2.36 -21.28 -23.08
C TYR A 52 1.54 -20.00 -23.30
N ILE A 53 0.97 -19.47 -22.20
CA ILE A 53 0.36 -18.14 -22.22
C ILE A 53 1.43 -17.06 -22.35
N LEU A 54 1.03 -15.90 -22.83
CA LEU A 54 1.91 -14.72 -22.91
C LEU A 54 1.65 -13.78 -21.73
N PRO A 55 2.62 -12.92 -21.37
CA PRO A 55 2.41 -11.91 -20.33
C PRO A 55 1.28 -10.94 -20.70
N ASP A 56 0.35 -10.71 -19.78
CA ASP A 56 -0.69 -9.68 -19.88
C ASP A 56 -0.13 -8.29 -19.64
N ASN A 57 0.80 -8.18 -18.70
CA ASN A 57 1.45 -6.92 -18.36
C ASN A 57 2.86 -7.15 -17.81
N VAL A 58 3.71 -6.14 -18.02
CA VAL A 58 5.10 -6.14 -17.54
C VAL A 58 5.36 -4.79 -16.86
N PRO A 59 4.87 -4.57 -15.62
CA PRO A 59 5.20 -3.36 -14.86
C PRO A 59 6.69 -3.26 -14.64
N SER A 60 7.29 -2.18 -15.14
CA SER A 60 8.73 -1.96 -15.13
C SER A 60 9.07 -0.75 -14.28
N ASN A 61 9.90 -0.95 -13.26
CA ASN A 61 10.40 0.12 -12.42
C ASN A 61 11.70 0.72 -12.98
N GLU A 62 11.86 2.01 -12.82
CA GLU A 62 13.11 2.74 -12.95
C GLU A 62 14.06 2.39 -11.80
N PHE A 63 15.20 3.06 -11.65
CA PHE A 63 16.16 2.77 -10.59
C PHE A 63 15.84 3.51 -9.28
N LEU A 64 16.02 2.82 -8.15
CA LEU A 64 16.07 3.42 -6.83
C LEU A 64 17.55 3.62 -6.46
N ASN A 65 17.92 4.87 -6.19
CA ASN A 65 19.23 5.23 -5.68
C ASN A 65 19.23 5.27 -4.13
N LEU A 66 20.39 5.42 -3.53
CA LEU A 66 20.60 5.56 -2.10
C LEU A 66 21.47 6.79 -1.83
N GLU A 67 20.92 7.78 -1.13
CA GLU A 67 21.61 9.04 -0.77
C GLU A 67 22.25 9.72 -2.00
N GLY A 68 21.53 9.74 -3.12
CA GLY A 68 21.98 10.34 -4.39
C GLY A 68 22.87 9.45 -5.27
N ASP A 69 23.32 8.31 -4.77
CA ASP A 69 24.22 7.42 -5.49
C ASP A 69 23.53 6.10 -5.89
N LYS A 70 24.00 5.51 -6.98
CA LYS A 70 23.53 4.20 -7.43
C LYS A 70 23.86 3.11 -6.40
N ILE A 71 22.86 2.34 -5.98
CA ILE A 71 23.03 1.15 -5.14
C ILE A 71 24.00 0.18 -5.80
N SER A 72 24.99 -0.31 -5.05
CA SER A 72 26.04 -1.18 -5.55
C SER A 72 26.52 -2.17 -4.49
N THR A 73 26.31 -3.45 -4.73
CA THR A 73 26.78 -4.53 -3.85
C THR A 73 28.31 -4.61 -3.85
N SER A 74 28.96 -4.43 -5.00
CA SER A 74 30.43 -4.49 -5.11
C SER A 74 31.15 -3.34 -4.37
N ARG A 75 30.48 -2.20 -4.19
CA ARG A 75 30.99 -1.06 -3.41
C ARG A 75 30.49 -1.06 -1.96
N ASN A 76 29.74 -2.08 -1.56
CA ASN A 76 29.03 -2.14 -0.28
C ASN A 76 28.15 -0.89 0.00
N TRP A 77 27.57 -0.33 -1.07
CA TRP A 77 26.67 0.84 -0.98
C TRP A 77 25.23 0.40 -1.15
N ALA A 78 24.64 -0.04 -0.05
CA ALA A 78 23.25 -0.50 0.00
C ALA A 78 22.72 -0.45 1.44
N VAL A 79 21.42 -0.47 1.62
CA VAL A 79 20.80 -0.81 2.90
C VAL A 79 20.55 -2.32 2.88
N TRP A 80 21.29 -3.03 3.70
CA TRP A 80 21.16 -4.48 3.81
C TRP A 80 19.97 -4.82 4.70
N LEU A 81 19.02 -5.59 4.17
CA LEU A 81 17.77 -5.88 4.88
C LEU A 81 17.99 -6.58 6.23
N HIS A 82 18.95 -7.49 6.31
CA HIS A 82 19.25 -8.19 7.56
C HIS A 82 19.83 -7.24 8.63
N GLU A 83 20.64 -6.24 8.25
CA GLU A 83 21.14 -5.20 9.16
C GLU A 83 19.99 -4.26 9.58
N TYR A 84 19.17 -3.82 8.62
CA TYR A 84 17.99 -2.99 8.91
C TYR A 84 17.07 -3.66 9.95
N LEU A 85 16.82 -4.97 9.82
CA LEU A 85 15.95 -5.70 10.75
C LEU A 85 16.53 -5.82 12.16
N GLN A 86 17.85 -5.76 12.31
CA GLN A 86 18.55 -5.72 13.60
C GLN A 86 18.51 -4.31 14.20
N ASP A 87 18.78 -3.28 13.40
CA ASP A 87 18.86 -1.89 13.86
C ASP A 87 17.47 -1.28 14.12
N PHE A 88 16.44 -1.74 13.39
CA PHE A 88 15.07 -1.25 13.49
C PHE A 88 14.07 -2.38 13.74
N PRO A 89 14.13 -3.07 14.91
CA PRO A 89 13.23 -4.18 15.20
C PRO A 89 11.77 -3.70 15.23
N GLY A 90 10.87 -4.45 14.57
CA GLY A 90 9.44 -4.12 14.48
C GLY A 90 9.10 -2.96 13.54
N LYS A 91 10.06 -2.50 12.70
CA LYS A 91 9.84 -1.38 11.75
C LYS A 91 9.79 -1.84 10.29
N GLN A 92 9.46 -3.10 10.05
CA GLN A 92 9.36 -3.67 8.70
C GLN A 92 8.35 -2.91 7.83
N ASP A 93 7.19 -2.58 8.40
CA ASP A 93 6.13 -1.89 7.68
C ASP A 93 6.44 -0.41 7.42
N VAL A 94 7.27 0.21 8.28
CA VAL A 94 7.79 1.56 8.00
C VAL A 94 8.65 1.55 6.75
N LEU A 95 9.54 0.55 6.61
CA LEU A 95 10.36 0.41 5.42
C LEU A 95 9.52 0.15 4.17
N ARG A 96 8.55 -0.77 4.24
CA ARG A 96 7.62 -1.04 3.14
C ARG A 96 6.87 0.22 2.72
N TYR A 97 6.37 0.99 3.69
CA TYR A 97 5.69 2.25 3.43
C TYR A 97 6.58 3.24 2.66
N VAL A 98 7.80 3.46 3.15
CA VAL A 98 8.74 4.40 2.53
C VAL A 98 9.17 3.94 1.14
N LEU A 99 9.47 2.64 0.96
CA LEU A 99 9.82 2.09 -0.35
C LEU A 99 8.68 2.20 -1.35
N THR A 100 7.43 1.97 -0.93
CA THR A 100 6.26 2.15 -1.80
C THR A 100 6.04 3.62 -2.14
N ALA A 101 6.16 4.52 -1.16
CA ALA A 101 6.03 5.96 -1.38
C ALA A 101 7.12 6.52 -2.33
N ASN A 102 8.29 5.89 -2.34
CA ASN A 102 9.43 6.22 -3.19
C ASN A 102 9.59 5.28 -4.39
N ALA A 103 8.59 4.43 -4.67
CA ALA A 103 8.67 3.49 -5.78
C ALA A 103 9.00 4.24 -7.08
N PRO A 104 10.05 3.82 -7.81
CA PRO A 104 10.47 4.49 -9.04
C PRO A 104 9.63 4.05 -10.23
N GLU A 105 8.30 4.27 -10.18
CA GLU A 105 7.35 3.78 -11.18
C GLU A 105 7.50 4.46 -12.55
N THR A 106 7.86 5.75 -12.59
CA THR A 106 7.90 6.54 -13.82
C THR A 106 9.21 7.26 -14.07
N LYS A 107 10.08 7.34 -13.07
CA LYS A 107 11.40 7.94 -13.11
C LYS A 107 12.27 7.39 -12.00
N ASP A 108 13.59 7.49 -12.16
CA ASP A 108 14.53 7.17 -11.09
C ASP A 108 14.18 7.96 -9.82
N ASN A 109 14.29 7.33 -8.68
CA ASN A 109 14.03 7.94 -7.38
C ASN A 109 15.18 7.66 -6.42
N ASP A 110 15.16 8.29 -5.25
CA ASP A 110 16.23 8.21 -4.26
C ASP A 110 15.65 7.84 -2.89
N PHE A 111 16.28 6.87 -2.22
CA PHE A 111 16.02 6.58 -0.82
C PHE A 111 17.01 7.36 0.03
N THR A 112 16.52 8.17 0.96
CA THR A 112 17.34 8.86 1.94
C THR A 112 16.84 8.58 3.36
N TRP A 113 17.76 8.47 4.32
CA TRP A 113 17.37 8.32 5.74
C TRP A 113 16.60 9.54 6.26
N LYS A 114 16.87 10.71 5.71
CA LYS A 114 16.13 11.93 6.03
C LYS A 114 14.66 11.83 5.59
N ASP A 115 14.40 11.35 4.37
CA ASP A 115 13.02 11.15 3.88
C ASP A 115 12.33 10.00 4.64
N PHE A 116 13.05 8.91 4.94
CA PHE A 116 12.55 7.82 5.78
C PHE A 116 12.04 8.34 7.13
N GLN A 117 12.84 9.14 7.84
CA GLN A 117 12.45 9.73 9.12
C GLN A 117 11.26 10.70 8.95
N ALA A 118 11.30 11.55 7.92
CA ALA A 118 10.25 12.52 7.65
C ALA A 118 8.91 11.83 7.36
N ARG A 119 8.86 10.79 6.53
CA ARG A 119 7.64 10.04 6.23
C ARG A 119 7.12 9.29 7.44
N ASN A 120 8.00 8.64 8.21
CA ASN A 120 7.58 8.01 9.46
C ASN A 120 6.89 9.01 10.40
N ASN A 121 7.50 10.17 10.62
CA ASN A 121 7.01 11.13 11.60
C ASN A 121 5.79 11.92 11.09
N ASN A 122 5.83 12.40 9.85
CA ASN A 122 4.81 13.32 9.33
C ASN A 122 3.62 12.60 8.68
N GLU A 123 3.79 11.38 8.24
CA GLU A 123 2.72 10.60 7.58
C GLU A 123 2.21 9.48 8.50
N LEU A 124 3.06 8.50 8.85
CA LEU A 124 2.62 7.36 9.67
C LEU A 124 2.24 7.77 11.09
N VAL A 125 3.04 8.61 11.77
CA VAL A 125 2.73 9.04 13.14
C VAL A 125 1.71 10.17 13.15
N ALA A 126 1.99 11.27 12.46
CA ALA A 126 1.19 12.49 12.58
C ALA A 126 -0.17 12.43 11.85
N VAL A 127 -0.33 11.60 10.82
CA VAL A 127 -1.59 11.45 10.09
C VAL A 127 -2.29 10.17 10.50
N TYR A 128 -1.74 9.00 10.12
CA TYR A 128 -2.38 7.71 10.36
C TYR A 128 -2.46 7.37 11.85
N GLY A 129 -1.32 7.42 12.56
CA GLY A 129 -1.25 7.12 13.99
C GLY A 129 -2.10 8.06 14.84
N ASN A 130 -2.13 9.36 14.50
CA ASN A 130 -2.99 10.34 15.18
C ASN A 130 -4.48 10.01 15.00
N PHE A 131 -4.90 9.67 13.77
CA PHE A 131 -6.30 9.29 13.52
C PHE A 131 -6.70 8.05 14.34
N VAL A 132 -5.94 6.96 14.18
CA VAL A 132 -6.21 5.69 14.89
C VAL A 132 -6.21 5.91 16.42
N ASN A 133 -5.20 6.60 16.93
CA ASN A 133 -5.11 6.87 18.36
C ASN A 133 -6.31 7.65 18.88
N ARG A 134 -6.74 8.71 18.16
CA ARG A 134 -7.91 9.51 18.55
C ARG A 134 -9.20 8.70 18.54
N ALA A 135 -9.45 7.95 17.47
CA ALA A 135 -10.64 7.10 17.35
C ALA A 135 -10.69 6.05 18.48
N LEU A 136 -9.58 5.33 18.71
CA LEU A 136 -9.52 4.29 19.74
C LEU A 136 -9.57 4.85 21.17
N VAL A 137 -8.81 5.91 21.47
CA VAL A 137 -8.81 6.53 22.81
C VAL A 137 -10.19 7.06 23.19
N LEU A 138 -10.89 7.71 22.25
CA LEU A 138 -12.25 8.20 22.52
C LEU A 138 -13.25 7.06 22.68
N THR A 139 -13.12 5.99 21.88
CA THR A 139 -13.97 4.79 21.99
C THR A 139 -13.76 4.08 23.33
N HIS A 140 -12.50 3.91 23.76
CA HIS A 140 -12.23 3.36 25.08
C HIS A 140 -12.76 4.24 26.20
N LYS A 141 -12.58 5.54 26.08
CA LYS A 141 -13.01 6.48 27.12
C LYS A 141 -14.52 6.57 27.30
N TYR A 142 -15.29 6.54 26.20
CA TYR A 142 -16.72 6.81 26.25
C TYR A 142 -17.58 5.55 26.09
N PHE A 143 -17.05 4.47 25.53
CA PHE A 143 -17.79 3.24 25.21
C PHE A 143 -17.08 1.96 25.68
N ASP A 144 -16.14 2.09 26.61
CA ASP A 144 -15.43 0.94 27.21
C ASP A 144 -14.75 0.04 26.16
N GLY A 145 -14.23 0.64 25.09
CA GLY A 145 -13.55 -0.06 23.99
C GLY A 145 -14.48 -0.84 23.05
N LYS A 146 -15.79 -0.70 23.19
CA LYS A 146 -16.78 -1.32 22.30
C LYS A 146 -17.15 -0.36 21.19
N VAL A 147 -17.30 -0.89 19.97
CA VAL A 147 -17.81 -0.10 18.84
C VAL A 147 -19.24 0.35 19.16
N PRO A 148 -19.51 1.65 19.24
CA PRO A 148 -20.83 2.15 19.59
C PRO A 148 -21.83 1.92 18.44
N VAL A 149 -23.11 1.90 18.77
CA VAL A 149 -24.20 1.77 17.78
C VAL A 149 -24.32 3.08 17.01
N CYS A 150 -24.42 2.98 15.68
CA CYS A 150 -24.70 4.14 14.82
C CYS A 150 -26.14 4.59 14.99
N GLY A 151 -26.34 5.87 15.26
CA GLY A 151 -27.65 6.53 15.31
C GLY A 151 -28.02 7.18 13.98
N GLU A 152 -28.82 8.25 14.05
CA GLU A 152 -29.23 9.02 12.87
C GLU A 152 -28.05 9.77 12.24
N LEU A 153 -27.93 9.63 10.92
CA LEU A 153 -26.85 10.26 10.13
C LEU A 153 -27.24 11.65 9.67
N THR A 154 -26.39 12.61 9.92
CA THR A 154 -26.47 13.96 9.31
C THR A 154 -26.03 13.90 7.85
N ASP A 155 -26.25 14.98 7.10
CA ASP A 155 -25.80 15.06 5.71
C ASP A 155 -24.27 15.05 5.63
N TYR A 156 -23.56 15.66 6.60
CA TYR A 156 -22.10 15.61 6.68
C TYR A 156 -21.57 14.19 6.94
N ASP A 157 -22.27 13.38 7.73
CA ASP A 157 -21.91 11.97 7.95
C ASP A 157 -22.04 11.15 6.67
N LYS A 158 -23.14 11.34 5.95
CA LYS A 158 -23.39 10.67 4.68
C LYS A 158 -22.35 11.04 3.62
N GLU A 159 -21.96 12.33 3.58
CA GLU A 159 -20.90 12.82 2.71
C GLU A 159 -19.54 12.17 3.06
N THR A 160 -19.20 12.13 4.35
CA THR A 160 -17.95 11.50 4.82
C THR A 160 -17.91 9.99 4.50
N LEU A 161 -18.99 9.27 4.73
CA LEU A 161 -19.09 7.84 4.39
C LEU A 161 -18.97 7.62 2.87
N LYS A 162 -19.53 8.52 2.08
CA LYS A 162 -19.36 8.50 0.62
C LYS A 162 -17.91 8.74 0.23
N GLU A 163 -17.23 9.71 0.84
CA GLU A 163 -15.80 9.96 0.60
C GLU A 163 -14.96 8.72 0.94
N PHE A 164 -15.24 8.00 2.02
CA PHE A 164 -14.57 6.74 2.36
C PHE A 164 -14.75 5.68 1.27
N ALA A 165 -15.98 5.52 0.77
CA ALA A 165 -16.29 4.57 -0.30
C ALA A 165 -15.59 4.95 -1.62
N ASP A 166 -15.57 6.24 -1.95
CA ASP A 166 -14.91 6.77 -3.15
C ASP A 166 -13.38 6.54 -3.09
N VAL A 167 -12.76 6.79 -1.94
CA VAL A 167 -11.32 6.52 -1.73
C VAL A 167 -11.02 5.03 -1.85
N LYS A 168 -11.84 4.16 -1.25
CA LYS A 168 -11.67 2.71 -1.37
C LYS A 168 -11.71 2.27 -2.84
N ALA A 169 -12.70 2.72 -3.59
CA ALA A 169 -12.84 2.38 -5.01
C ALA A 169 -11.65 2.88 -5.85
N GLU A 170 -11.12 4.07 -5.55
CA GLU A 170 -9.94 4.60 -6.26
C GLU A 170 -8.67 3.82 -5.89
N VAL A 171 -8.49 3.40 -4.63
CA VAL A 171 -7.37 2.53 -4.22
C VAL A 171 -7.43 1.20 -4.96
N GLU A 172 -8.59 0.54 -5.02
CA GLU A 172 -8.78 -0.71 -5.74
C GLU A 172 -8.40 -0.56 -7.23
N LYS A 173 -8.91 0.47 -7.89
CA LYS A 173 -8.59 0.78 -9.28
C LYS A 173 -7.10 1.05 -9.53
N LEU A 174 -6.44 1.78 -8.62
CA LEU A 174 -4.99 2.05 -8.72
C LEU A 174 -4.15 0.79 -8.54
N LEU A 175 -4.57 -0.11 -7.63
CA LEU A 175 -3.91 -1.41 -7.43
C LEU A 175 -4.06 -2.31 -8.66
N ASP A 176 -5.23 -2.34 -9.29
CA ASP A 176 -5.50 -3.14 -10.49
C ASP A 176 -4.60 -2.76 -11.69
N VAL A 177 -4.17 -1.50 -11.75
CA VAL A 177 -3.24 -1.00 -12.76
C VAL A 177 -1.81 -0.83 -12.27
N PHE A 178 -1.48 -1.41 -11.10
CA PHE A 178 -0.14 -1.44 -10.49
C PHE A 178 0.46 -0.07 -10.15
N LYS A 179 -0.38 0.93 -9.87
CA LYS A 179 0.03 2.26 -9.40
C LYS A 179 0.11 2.30 -7.87
N PHE A 180 1.07 1.58 -7.32
CA PHE A 180 1.18 1.36 -5.87
C PHE A 180 1.44 2.64 -5.08
N ARG A 181 2.23 3.56 -5.64
CA ARG A 181 2.54 4.86 -5.04
C ARG A 181 1.28 5.71 -4.87
N ASP A 182 0.47 5.81 -5.92
CA ASP A 182 -0.77 6.57 -5.89
C ASP A 182 -1.81 5.88 -5.00
N ALA A 183 -1.92 4.55 -5.06
CA ALA A 183 -2.80 3.76 -4.18
C ALA A 183 -2.48 3.99 -2.70
N GLN A 184 -1.20 3.95 -2.30
CA GLN A 184 -0.79 4.24 -0.93
C GLN A 184 -1.09 5.68 -0.52
N LYS A 185 -0.91 6.65 -1.42
CA LYS A 185 -1.24 8.05 -1.18
C LYS A 185 -2.73 8.24 -0.90
N GLU A 186 -3.60 7.57 -1.69
CA GLU A 186 -5.05 7.60 -1.46
C GLU A 186 -5.45 6.85 -0.18
N ALA A 187 -4.83 5.72 0.16
CA ALA A 187 -5.05 5.06 1.44
C ALA A 187 -4.72 5.98 2.63
N MET A 188 -3.63 6.77 2.54
CA MET A 188 -3.31 7.78 3.56
C MET A 188 -4.28 8.96 3.56
N ASN A 189 -4.94 9.25 2.45
CA ASN A 189 -5.99 10.26 2.35
C ASN A 189 -7.21 9.89 3.21
N LEU A 190 -7.53 8.61 3.32
CA LEU A 190 -8.59 8.11 4.21
C LEU A 190 -8.36 8.57 5.67
N ALA A 191 -7.13 8.45 6.17
CA ALA A 191 -6.78 8.91 7.51
C ALA A 191 -6.86 10.45 7.66
N ARG A 192 -6.60 11.21 6.59
CA ARG A 192 -6.79 12.67 6.59
C ARG A 192 -8.26 13.05 6.65
N ILE A 193 -9.12 12.39 5.89
CA ILE A 193 -10.58 12.58 5.94
C ILE A 193 -11.10 12.26 7.35
N GLY A 194 -10.68 11.12 7.93
CA GLY A 194 -11.05 10.74 9.28
C GLY A 194 -10.57 11.74 10.35
N ASN A 195 -9.35 12.26 10.25
CA ASN A 195 -8.85 13.32 11.14
C ASN A 195 -9.67 14.62 11.02
N LYS A 196 -10.00 15.01 9.80
CA LYS A 196 -10.84 16.19 9.53
C LYS A 196 -12.23 15.99 10.12
N TYR A 197 -12.87 14.85 9.85
CA TYR A 197 -14.19 14.53 10.38
C TYR A 197 -14.24 14.59 11.92
N LEU A 198 -13.26 14.00 12.62
CA LEU A 198 -13.15 14.10 14.07
C LEU A 198 -12.88 15.54 14.55
N ALA A 199 -12.13 16.34 13.80
CA ALA A 199 -11.87 17.71 14.14
C ALA A 199 -13.11 18.60 13.97
N ASP A 200 -13.86 18.42 12.88
CA ASP A 200 -15.05 19.20 12.56
C ASP A 200 -16.24 18.86 13.48
N THR A 201 -16.38 17.58 13.85
CA THR A 201 -17.46 17.11 14.71
C THR A 201 -17.19 17.22 16.20
N GLU A 202 -15.95 17.39 16.61
CA GLU A 202 -15.50 17.62 18.00
C GLU A 202 -16.17 16.70 19.05
N PRO A 203 -16.14 15.36 18.90
CA PRO A 203 -16.87 14.42 19.80
C PRO A 203 -16.52 14.58 21.28
N TRP A 204 -15.31 15.04 21.60
CA TRP A 204 -14.89 15.33 22.98
C TRP A 204 -15.62 16.50 23.64
N LYS A 205 -16.18 17.42 22.84
CA LYS A 205 -17.04 18.50 23.34
C LYS A 205 -18.48 18.00 23.50
N LEU A 206 -18.97 17.26 22.52
CA LEU A 206 -20.32 16.70 22.50
C LEU A 206 -20.55 15.67 23.60
N ALA A 207 -19.53 14.98 24.08
CA ALA A 207 -19.62 13.98 25.15
C ALA A 207 -20.22 14.52 26.48
N LYS A 208 -20.35 15.83 26.65
CA LYS A 208 -20.97 16.44 27.84
C LYS A 208 -22.47 16.66 27.68
N THR A 209 -22.99 16.62 26.46
CA THR A 209 -24.35 17.05 26.14
C THR A 209 -25.14 16.06 25.27
N ASP A 210 -24.45 15.29 24.42
CA ASP A 210 -25.08 14.42 23.43
C ASP A 210 -24.20 13.17 23.16
N MET A 211 -24.38 12.16 23.99
CA MET A 211 -23.64 10.89 23.87
C MET A 211 -24.07 10.04 22.70
N ASP A 212 -25.32 10.15 22.25
CA ASP A 212 -25.83 9.41 21.10
C ASP A 212 -25.18 9.91 19.81
N ARG A 213 -24.95 11.23 19.72
CA ARG A 213 -24.21 11.82 18.62
C ARG A 213 -22.74 11.39 18.64
N VAL A 214 -22.10 11.33 19.82
CA VAL A 214 -20.72 10.83 19.97
C VAL A 214 -20.63 9.36 19.52
N ALA A 215 -21.65 8.53 19.86
CA ALA A 215 -21.71 7.14 19.41
C ALA A 215 -21.69 7.03 17.88
N THR A 216 -22.51 7.83 17.22
CA THR A 216 -22.57 7.87 15.74
C THR A 216 -21.25 8.31 15.12
N ILE A 217 -20.65 9.40 15.62
CA ILE A 217 -19.35 9.91 15.13
C ILE A 217 -18.25 8.84 15.25
N LEU A 218 -18.14 8.20 16.41
CA LEU A 218 -17.12 7.19 16.63
C LEU A 218 -17.39 5.89 15.87
N ASN A 219 -18.65 5.50 15.67
CA ASN A 219 -19.00 4.39 14.79
C ASN A 219 -18.49 4.64 13.35
N ILE A 220 -18.73 5.84 12.81
CA ILE A 220 -18.25 6.23 11.47
C ILE A 220 -16.73 6.25 11.40
N ALA A 221 -16.05 6.79 12.43
CA ALA A 221 -14.59 6.84 12.46
C ALA A 221 -13.91 5.45 12.59
N LEU A 222 -14.64 4.42 12.98
CA LEU A 222 -14.15 3.06 13.16
C LEU A 222 -14.44 2.13 11.96
N GLN A 223 -15.15 2.61 10.93
CA GLN A 223 -15.40 1.87 9.68
C GLN A 223 -14.18 1.92 8.75
#